data_fee62259b1dd399c98b7d8f75e09061b
#
_entry.id   fee62259b1dd399c98b7d8f75e09061b
#
_cell.length_a   1.000
_cell.length_b   1.000
_cell.length_c   1.000
_cell.angle_alpha   90.00
_cell.angle_beta   90.00
_cell.angle_gamma   90.00
#
_symmetry.space_group_name_H-M   'P 1'
#
loop_
_entity.id
_entity.type
_entity.pdbx_description
1 polymer ?
#
loop_
_entity_poly.entity_id
_entity_poly.type
_entity_poly.pdbx_seq_one_letter_code
_entity_poly.pdbx_strand_id
1 'polypeptide(L)'
;MTPDPINPIEILLVEDNEDDIILIEEAFAGARMMNVIKNVRDGEAALAYLRREGPYKNAVKPGLILLDINMPKKNGFEVLEAIKADPQLQPLPVIMLTTSEREEDVVRSYVHGACSYIRKPVSLERFIEVVKQFEVYWTLVSLVPGRRE
;
A
#
# COMPACT_ATOMS: atom_id res chain seq x y z
N MET A 1 -13.63 -16.13 7.37
CA MET A 1 -14.18 -16.13 6.01
C MET A 1 -13.02 -16.04 5.00
N THR A 2 -13.07 -16.87 3.98
CA THR A 2 -12.03 -16.86 2.95
C THR A 2 -12.28 -15.73 1.97
N PRO A 3 -11.27 -14.91 1.66
CA PRO A 3 -11.45 -13.87 0.65
C PRO A 3 -11.81 -14.48 -0.71
N ASP A 4 -12.61 -13.75 -1.47
CA ASP A 4 -13.01 -14.17 -2.80
C ASP A 4 -11.93 -13.77 -3.80
N PRO A 5 -11.23 -14.73 -4.43
CA PRO A 5 -10.17 -14.39 -5.37
C PRO A 5 -10.67 -13.71 -6.64
N ILE A 6 -11.98 -13.76 -6.91
CA ILE A 6 -12.55 -13.08 -8.06
C ILE A 6 -12.68 -11.57 -7.79
N ASN A 7 -12.74 -11.18 -6.52
CA ASN A 7 -12.82 -9.77 -6.13
C ASN A 7 -11.60 -9.37 -5.32
N PRO A 8 -10.43 -9.27 -5.97
CA PRO A 8 -9.22 -8.90 -5.26
C PRO A 8 -9.31 -7.48 -4.72
N ILE A 9 -8.59 -7.23 -3.63
CA ILE A 9 -8.58 -5.90 -3.03
C ILE A 9 -7.91 -4.91 -3.97
N GLU A 10 -8.25 -3.64 -3.82
CA GLU A 10 -7.52 -2.59 -4.48
C GLU A 10 -6.34 -2.17 -3.59
N ILE A 11 -5.26 -1.79 -4.24
CA ILE A 11 -4.06 -1.32 -3.57
C ILE A 11 -3.94 0.18 -3.83
N LEU A 12 -3.85 0.97 -2.77
CA LEU A 12 -3.62 2.40 -2.92
C LEU A 12 -2.12 2.66 -2.84
N LEU A 13 -1.56 3.18 -3.91
CA LEU A 13 -0.15 3.56 -3.97
C LEU A 13 -0.04 5.07 -3.79
N VAL A 14 0.58 5.50 -2.70
CA VAL A 14 0.78 6.91 -2.40
C VAL A 14 2.24 7.22 -2.71
N GLU A 15 2.48 7.82 -3.87
CA GLU A 15 3.83 8.02 -4.40
C GLU A 15 3.80 9.16 -5.41
N ASP A 16 4.74 10.10 -5.33
CA ASP A 16 4.81 11.21 -6.27
C ASP A 16 5.93 11.08 -7.30
N ASN A 17 6.86 10.16 -7.13
CA ASN A 17 7.97 9.96 -8.04
C ASN A 17 7.54 9.09 -9.21
N GLU A 18 7.57 9.65 -10.42
CA GLU A 18 7.07 8.96 -11.60
C GLU A 18 7.82 7.66 -11.88
N ASP A 19 9.13 7.67 -11.70
CA ASP A 19 9.93 6.47 -11.97
C ASP A 19 9.57 5.35 -11.00
N ASP A 20 9.36 5.67 -9.74
CA ASP A 20 8.98 4.67 -8.75
C ASP A 20 7.59 4.12 -9.03
N ILE A 21 6.66 4.99 -9.45
CA ILE A 21 5.32 4.55 -9.81
C ILE A 21 5.38 3.53 -10.94
N ILE A 22 6.14 3.86 -11.97
CA ILE A 22 6.27 2.99 -13.14
C ILE A 22 6.89 1.65 -12.75
N LEU A 23 7.96 1.68 -11.94
CA LEU A 23 8.61 0.44 -11.52
C LEU A 23 7.65 -0.47 -10.76
N ILE A 24 6.86 0.09 -9.88
CA ILE A 24 5.90 -0.70 -9.09
C ILE A 24 4.82 -1.27 -10.00
N GLU A 25 4.28 -0.43 -10.89
CA GLU A 25 3.23 -0.88 -11.79
C GLU A 25 3.72 -1.97 -12.72
N GLU A 26 4.95 -1.83 -13.23
CA GLU A 26 5.53 -2.84 -14.11
C GLU A 26 5.80 -4.14 -13.39
N ALA A 27 6.26 -4.07 -12.15
CA ALA A 27 6.52 -5.28 -11.39
C ALA A 27 5.24 -6.09 -11.19
N PHE A 28 4.14 -5.41 -10.89
CA PHE A 28 2.86 -6.08 -10.70
C PHE A 28 2.29 -6.61 -12.01
N ALA A 29 2.40 -5.82 -13.07
CA ALA A 29 1.92 -6.25 -14.38
C ALA A 29 2.73 -7.44 -14.91
N GLY A 30 4.04 -7.42 -14.71
CA GLY A 30 4.89 -8.52 -15.14
C GLY A 30 4.58 -9.82 -14.43
N ALA A 31 4.09 -9.73 -13.21
CA ALA A 31 3.69 -10.90 -12.43
C ALA A 31 2.23 -11.28 -12.68
N ARG A 32 1.54 -10.53 -13.52
CA ARG A 32 0.12 -10.76 -13.83
C ARG A 32 -0.76 -10.71 -12.60
N MET A 33 -0.44 -9.78 -11.70
CA MET A 33 -1.29 -9.54 -10.54
C MET A 33 -2.58 -8.92 -11.02
N MET A 34 -3.70 -9.43 -10.51
CA MET A 34 -5.02 -8.93 -10.92
C MET A 34 -5.53 -7.81 -10.04
N ASN A 35 -4.80 -7.47 -8.99
CA ASN A 35 -5.19 -6.39 -8.11
C ASN A 35 -5.06 -5.06 -8.80
N VAL A 36 -6.06 -4.20 -8.64
CA VAL A 36 -6.03 -2.85 -9.21
C VAL A 36 -5.17 -1.97 -8.31
N ILE A 37 -4.27 -1.20 -8.93
CA ILE A 37 -3.46 -0.22 -8.21
C ILE A 37 -3.97 1.16 -8.56
N LYS A 38 -4.37 1.91 -7.55
CA LYS A 38 -4.75 3.32 -7.71
C LYS A 38 -3.65 4.17 -7.12
N ASN A 39 -3.25 5.21 -7.84
CA ASN A 39 -2.15 6.06 -7.41
C ASN A 39 -2.65 7.45 -7.05
N VAL A 40 -2.20 7.95 -5.91
CA VAL A 40 -2.32 9.36 -5.55
C VAL A 40 -0.91 9.87 -5.25
N ARG A 41 -0.69 11.17 -5.41
CA ARG A 41 0.66 11.69 -5.47
C ARG A 41 1.08 12.54 -4.27
N ASP A 42 0.21 12.71 -3.31
CA ASP A 42 0.59 13.43 -2.08
C ASP A 42 -0.27 12.96 -0.92
N GLY A 43 0.14 13.37 0.28
CA GLY A 43 -0.51 12.88 1.49
C GLY A 43 -1.92 13.40 1.69
N GLU A 44 -2.19 14.62 1.24
CA GLU A 44 -3.55 15.14 1.34
C GLU A 44 -4.51 14.37 0.45
N ALA A 45 -4.06 14.09 -0.78
CA ALA A 45 -4.87 13.29 -1.70
C ALA A 45 -5.10 11.88 -1.15
N ALA A 46 -4.11 11.31 -0.49
CA ALA A 46 -4.25 9.99 0.11
C ALA A 46 -5.36 9.97 1.15
N LEU A 47 -5.37 10.95 2.05
CA LEU A 47 -6.39 11.00 3.09
C LEU A 47 -7.77 11.28 2.52
N ALA A 48 -7.85 12.16 1.52
CA ALA A 48 -9.12 12.43 0.85
C ALA A 48 -9.66 11.17 0.17
N TYR A 49 -8.76 10.41 -0.48
CA TYR A 49 -9.14 9.16 -1.12
C TYR A 49 -9.71 8.17 -0.10
N LEU A 50 -9.00 8.00 1.01
CA LEU A 50 -9.41 7.05 2.04
C LEU A 50 -10.72 7.45 2.72
N ARG A 51 -10.96 8.76 2.84
CA ARG A 51 -12.17 9.29 3.46
C ARG A 51 -13.29 9.52 2.45
N ARG A 52 -13.01 9.25 1.17
CA ARG A 52 -13.97 9.44 0.08
C ARG A 52 -14.50 10.87 0.01
N GLU A 53 -13.58 11.82 0.07
CA GLU A 53 -13.90 13.23 0.04
C GLU A 53 -13.59 13.83 -1.32
N GLY A 54 -14.31 14.90 -1.69
CA GLY A 54 -14.04 15.63 -2.91
C GLY A 54 -14.13 14.77 -4.16
N PRO A 55 -13.09 14.78 -5.00
CA PRO A 55 -13.13 13.99 -6.23
C PRO A 55 -13.11 12.48 -5.99
N TYR A 56 -12.90 12.07 -4.75
CA TYR A 56 -12.79 10.64 -4.42
C TYR A 56 -14.05 10.08 -3.75
N LYS A 57 -15.16 10.78 -3.84
CA LYS A 57 -16.36 10.34 -3.11
C LYS A 57 -16.87 8.98 -3.57
N ASN A 58 -16.54 8.57 -4.79
CA ASN A 58 -16.93 7.26 -5.30
C ASN A 58 -15.80 6.25 -5.28
N ALA A 59 -14.71 6.55 -4.60
CA ALA A 59 -13.57 5.64 -4.55
C ALA A 59 -13.92 4.38 -3.78
N VAL A 60 -13.33 3.26 -4.21
CA VAL A 60 -13.46 2.00 -3.50
C VAL A 60 -12.47 2.01 -2.33
N LYS A 61 -12.88 1.46 -1.21
CA LYS A 61 -11.98 1.35 -0.06
C LYS A 61 -10.87 0.37 -0.38
N PRO A 62 -9.59 0.79 -0.31
CA PRO A 62 -8.50 -0.15 -0.59
C PRO A 62 -8.34 -1.14 0.55
N GLY A 63 -7.73 -2.27 0.23
CA GLY A 63 -7.42 -3.27 1.24
C GLY A 63 -5.97 -3.23 1.69
N LEU A 64 -5.13 -2.43 1.01
CA LEU A 64 -3.72 -2.33 1.34
C LEU A 64 -3.21 -0.98 0.84
N ILE A 65 -2.32 -0.36 1.62
CA ILE A 65 -1.73 0.93 1.26
C ILE A 65 -0.22 0.79 1.16
N LEU A 66 0.33 1.20 0.02
CA LEU A 66 1.76 1.38 -0.16
C LEU A 66 2.03 2.88 -0.04
N LEU A 67 2.83 3.28 0.93
CA LEU A 67 2.92 4.68 1.32
C LEU A 67 4.36 5.16 1.33
N ASP A 68 4.68 6.02 0.36
CA ASP A 68 6.00 6.65 0.33
C ASP A 68 6.14 7.63 1.49
N ILE A 69 7.35 7.74 2.01
CA ILE A 69 7.62 8.63 3.14
C ILE A 69 7.82 10.06 2.68
N ASN A 70 8.57 10.24 1.58
CA ASN A 70 9.01 11.59 1.17
C ASN A 70 8.10 12.15 0.09
N MET A 71 7.07 12.89 0.51
CA MET A 71 6.10 13.46 -0.42
C MET A 71 5.79 14.90 -0.05
N PRO A 72 5.32 15.70 -1.02
CA PRO A 72 4.88 17.06 -0.72
C PRO A 72 3.59 17.07 0.10
N LYS A 73 3.28 18.20 0.67
CA LYS A 73 2.10 18.51 1.47
C LYS A 73 2.12 17.76 2.80
N LYS A 74 1.75 16.48 2.81
CA LYS A 74 1.88 15.65 4.01
C LYS A 74 2.80 14.50 3.69
N ASN A 75 3.86 14.32 4.48
CA ASN A 75 4.77 13.20 4.28
C ASN A 75 4.12 11.90 4.77
N GLY A 76 4.80 10.78 4.49
CA GLY A 76 4.23 9.47 4.81
C GLY A 76 3.97 9.25 6.28
N PHE A 77 4.81 9.79 7.16
CA PHE A 77 4.57 9.61 8.59
C PHE A 77 3.35 10.36 9.06
N GLU A 78 3.11 11.55 8.50
CA GLU A 78 1.91 12.30 8.84
C GLU A 78 0.65 11.57 8.38
N VAL A 79 0.70 10.96 7.20
CA VAL A 79 -0.41 10.17 6.69
C VAL A 79 -0.64 8.95 7.57
N LEU A 80 0.43 8.26 7.94
CA LEU A 80 0.33 7.09 8.80
C LEU A 80 -0.32 7.44 10.14
N GLU A 81 0.10 8.55 10.74
CA GLU A 81 -0.49 8.98 12.00
C GLU A 81 -1.98 9.25 11.87
N ALA A 82 -2.37 9.90 10.78
CA ALA A 82 -3.78 10.21 10.54
C ALA A 82 -4.60 8.93 10.35
N ILE A 83 -4.04 7.95 9.64
CA ILE A 83 -4.71 6.66 9.45
C ILE A 83 -4.89 5.96 10.79
N LYS A 84 -3.85 5.92 11.61
CA LYS A 84 -3.92 5.21 12.89
C LYS A 84 -4.79 5.90 13.91
N ALA A 85 -5.00 7.20 13.77
CA ALA A 85 -5.88 7.96 14.67
C ALA A 85 -7.35 7.86 14.26
N ASP A 86 -7.66 7.35 13.08
CA ASP A 86 -9.03 7.28 12.59
C ASP A 86 -9.55 5.86 12.76
N PRO A 87 -10.57 5.64 13.60
CA PRO A 87 -11.05 4.28 13.87
C PRO A 87 -11.50 3.52 12.62
N GLN A 88 -11.95 4.23 11.59
CA GLN A 88 -12.40 3.57 10.36
C GLN A 88 -11.24 3.18 9.45
N LEU A 89 -10.11 3.88 9.57
CA LEU A 89 -8.94 3.62 8.73
C LEU A 89 -7.88 2.79 9.46
N GLN A 90 -7.89 2.82 10.77
CA GLN A 90 -6.87 2.18 11.58
C GLN A 90 -6.58 0.72 11.22
N PRO A 91 -7.57 -0.10 10.89
CA PRO A 91 -7.30 -1.51 10.59
C PRO A 91 -6.61 -1.75 9.24
N LEU A 92 -6.51 -0.74 8.37
CA LEU A 92 -5.93 -0.94 7.05
C LEU A 92 -4.45 -1.27 7.16
N PRO A 93 -3.99 -2.33 6.47
CA PRO A 93 -2.55 -2.62 6.40
C PRO A 93 -1.82 -1.54 5.64
N VAL A 94 -0.68 -1.09 6.18
CA VAL A 94 0.13 -0.06 5.55
C VAL A 94 1.56 -0.59 5.42
N ILE A 95 2.12 -0.46 4.23
CA ILE A 95 3.52 -0.79 3.97
C ILE A 95 4.21 0.52 3.59
N MET A 96 5.16 0.94 4.41
CA MET A 96 5.92 2.17 4.14
C MET A 96 7.01 1.88 3.11
N LEU A 97 7.20 2.80 2.19
CA LEU A 97 8.27 2.68 1.19
C LEU A 97 9.44 3.54 1.66
N THR A 98 10.56 2.90 1.95
CA THR A 98 11.71 3.55 2.57
C THR A 98 12.89 3.63 1.61
N THR A 99 13.83 4.53 1.89
CA THR A 99 15.05 4.65 1.10
C THR A 99 16.31 4.49 1.95
N SER A 100 16.17 4.31 3.26
CA SER A 100 17.34 4.22 4.14
C SER A 100 17.00 3.45 5.41
N GLU A 101 18.06 2.97 6.08
CA GLU A 101 17.89 2.34 7.39
C GLU A 101 17.32 3.31 8.41
N ARG A 102 17.66 4.58 8.29
CA ARG A 102 17.16 5.58 9.21
C ARG A 102 15.64 5.68 9.13
N GLU A 103 15.11 5.68 7.92
CA GLU A 103 13.66 5.69 7.75
C GLU A 103 13.03 4.43 8.30
N GLU A 104 13.69 3.29 8.10
CA GLU A 104 13.20 2.02 8.63
C GLU A 104 13.16 2.03 10.15
N ASP A 105 14.17 2.63 10.78
CA ASP A 105 14.18 2.76 12.23
C ASP A 105 12.99 3.59 12.71
N VAL A 106 12.67 4.67 12.00
CA VAL A 106 11.53 5.49 12.36
C VAL A 106 10.24 4.72 12.20
N VAL A 107 10.09 3.96 11.10
CA VAL A 107 8.90 3.14 10.90
C VAL A 107 8.72 2.16 12.06
N ARG A 108 9.81 1.50 12.46
CA ARG A 108 9.74 0.55 13.56
C ARG A 108 9.31 1.21 14.88
N SER A 109 9.66 2.49 15.05
CA SER A 109 9.30 3.19 16.28
C SER A 109 7.81 3.55 16.35
N TYR A 110 7.15 3.60 15.20
CA TYR A 110 5.70 3.86 15.19
C TYR A 110 4.88 2.65 15.60
N VAL A 111 5.50 1.60 15.91
CA VAL A 111 4.91 0.36 15.88
C VAL A 111 3.97 0.04 16.95
N HIS A 112 2.92 -0.21 16.67
CA HIS A 112 2.04 -1.08 17.41
C HIS A 112 1.71 -2.27 16.51
N GLY A 113 2.73 -2.72 15.73
CA GLY A 113 2.61 -3.86 14.85
C GLY A 113 1.72 -3.63 13.65
N ALA A 114 1.36 -2.40 13.40
CA ALA A 114 0.32 -2.11 12.44
C ALA A 114 0.81 -1.80 11.05
N CYS A 115 2.13 -1.65 10.85
CA CYS A 115 2.66 -1.41 9.51
C CYS A 115 4.01 -2.09 9.34
N SER A 116 4.38 -2.26 8.08
CA SER A 116 5.68 -2.80 7.71
C SER A 116 6.35 -1.84 6.75
N TYR A 117 7.52 -2.22 6.23
CA TYR A 117 8.21 -1.37 5.26
C TYR A 117 8.90 -2.22 4.21
N ILE A 118 9.13 -1.60 3.06
CA ILE A 118 9.91 -2.18 1.98
C ILE A 118 10.88 -1.11 1.51
N ARG A 119 12.16 -1.47 1.38
CA ARG A 119 13.19 -0.57 0.85
C ARG A 119 13.00 -0.45 -0.66
N LYS A 120 13.00 0.76 -1.18
CA LYS A 120 12.98 0.97 -2.64
C LYS A 120 14.29 0.53 -3.23
N PRO A 121 14.31 -0.01 -4.45
CA PRO A 121 13.17 -0.23 -5.34
C PRO A 121 12.33 -1.42 -4.90
N VAL A 122 11.01 -1.30 -5.08
CA VAL A 122 10.08 -2.36 -4.65
C VAL A 122 10.14 -3.51 -5.65
N SER A 123 10.52 -4.69 -5.17
CA SER A 123 10.45 -5.89 -5.98
C SER A 123 9.19 -6.66 -5.62
N LEU A 124 8.67 -7.41 -6.58
CA LEU A 124 7.49 -8.21 -6.32
C LEU A 124 7.75 -9.25 -5.24
N GLU A 125 8.94 -9.87 -5.26
CA GLU A 125 9.29 -10.90 -4.28
C GLU A 125 9.24 -10.33 -2.86
N ARG A 126 9.83 -9.15 -2.68
CA ARG A 126 9.84 -8.52 -1.37
C ARG A 126 8.43 -8.09 -0.94
N PHE A 127 7.64 -7.59 -1.90
CA PHE A 127 6.27 -7.22 -1.63
C PHE A 127 5.46 -8.42 -1.12
N ILE A 128 5.54 -9.54 -1.83
CA ILE A 128 4.81 -10.75 -1.42
C ILE A 128 5.25 -11.20 -0.04
N GLU A 129 6.56 -11.17 0.22
CA GLU A 129 7.11 -11.59 1.50
C GLU A 129 6.54 -10.75 2.65
N VAL A 130 6.46 -9.43 2.45
CA VAL A 130 5.95 -8.54 3.49
C VAL A 130 4.45 -8.71 3.68
N VAL A 131 3.71 -8.85 2.57
CA VAL A 131 2.26 -8.94 2.63
C VAL A 131 1.81 -10.23 3.33
N LYS A 132 2.63 -11.28 3.30
CA LYS A 132 2.31 -12.51 4.03
C LYS A 132 2.08 -12.27 5.52
N GLN A 133 2.56 -11.17 6.05
CA GLN A 133 2.36 -10.84 7.45
C GLN A 133 0.95 -10.34 7.73
N PHE A 134 0.17 -10.06 6.70
CA PHE A 134 -1.18 -9.54 6.83
C PHE A 134 -2.20 -10.56 6.35
N GLU A 135 -3.40 -10.47 6.89
CA GLU A 135 -4.48 -11.36 6.45
C GLU A 135 -4.86 -11.14 5.00
N VAL A 136 -4.61 -9.94 4.48
CA VAL A 136 -4.97 -9.62 3.11
C VAL A 136 -4.15 -10.36 2.06
N TYR A 137 -3.10 -11.08 2.49
CA TYR A 137 -2.30 -11.86 1.55
C TYR A 137 -3.18 -12.72 0.63
N TRP A 138 -4.23 -13.29 1.18
CA TRP A 138 -5.10 -14.20 0.42
C TRP A 138 -5.97 -13.48 -0.62
N THR A 139 -6.01 -12.14 -0.59
CA THR A 139 -6.77 -11.37 -1.56
C THR A 139 -5.90 -10.87 -2.71
N LEU A 140 -4.62 -11.21 -2.73
CA LEU A 140 -3.74 -10.91 -3.85
C LEU A 140 -3.86 -12.04 -4.86
N VAL A 141 -4.17 -11.68 -6.11
CA VAL A 141 -4.45 -12.66 -7.14
C VAL A 141 -3.44 -12.54 -8.27
N SER A 142 -2.89 -13.69 -8.68
CA SER A 142 -1.94 -13.75 -9.79
C SER A 142 -2.38 -14.81 -10.77
N LEU A 143 -2.12 -14.57 -12.04
CA LEU A 143 -2.40 -15.54 -13.10
C LEU A 143 -1.23 -16.51 -13.33
N VAL A 144 -0.14 -16.35 -12.60
CA VAL A 144 1.01 -17.23 -12.79
C VAL A 144 0.62 -18.66 -12.44
N PRO A 145 0.80 -19.62 -13.37
CA PRO A 145 0.44 -21.01 -13.10
C PRO A 145 1.17 -21.56 -11.89
N GLY A 146 0.50 -22.40 -11.13
CA GLY A 146 1.09 -23.03 -9.96
C GLY A 146 1.09 -22.23 -8.69
N ARG A 147 0.65 -21.00 -8.74
CA ARG A 147 0.61 -20.17 -7.54
C ARG A 147 -0.70 -20.29 -6.77
N ARG A 148 -1.69 -20.83 -7.40
CA ARG A 148 -3.00 -20.96 -6.76
C ARG A 148 -3.07 -22.27 -6.04
N GLU A 149 -3.64 -22.24 -4.90
CA GLU A 149 -3.78 -23.45 -4.09
C GLU A 149 -5.22 -23.83 -3.91
#